data_da484072b2cc07f859343d9f5dae33c7
#
_entry.id   da484072b2cc07f859343d9f5dae33c7
#
_cell.length_a   1.000
_cell.length_b   1.000
_cell.length_c   1.000
_cell.angle_alpha   90.00
_cell.angle_beta   90.00
_cell.angle_gamma   90.00
#
_symmetry.space_group_name_H-M   'P 1'
#
loop_
_entity.id
_entity.type
_entity.pdbx_description
1 polymer ?
#
loop_
_entity_poly.entity_id
_entity_poly.type
_entity_poly.pdbx_seq_one_letter_code
_entity_poly.pdbx_strand_id
1 'polypeptide(L)'
;EIGVRLVGSEMCIRDRRNATLDDQINAIVTLDLDRATELARASDQRRAENQPSEILEGLPMTIKDAIAVEGVRSTGGAVELADHVPTEDAEAVSKIKDVGGIIFGKTNLPRWSGDIQAFNQIFGVTNNPWNLQCGPGGSSGGASAAVASGLTPWEVGTDIGGSVRLPAHFAGVCGHKPSYGIVPQLGYVDHVSYGLTDADINVFGPIAKTVDDIELLFDVVSGARRDMQSGWHLNLPSSRGLPRDLRVASWLDDPDCPVSEAVSTVLEAAVEAVETDGVGVNRSARPGIAFSDVPVSYTH
;
A
#
# COMPACT_ATOMS: atom_id res chain seq x y z
N GLU A 1 21.63 -5.40 -13.40
CA GLU A 1 21.98 -4.11 -14.04
C GLU A 1 20.68 -3.41 -14.40
N ILE A 2 20.22 -2.52 -13.53
CA ILE A 2 19.21 -1.54 -13.91
C ILE A 2 19.92 -0.61 -14.88
N GLY A 3 19.72 -0.86 -16.18
CA GLY A 3 20.22 0.04 -17.21
C GLY A 3 19.75 1.45 -16.91
N VAL A 4 20.61 2.42 -17.16
CA VAL A 4 20.33 3.86 -16.98
C VAL A 4 19.13 4.24 -17.86
N ARG A 5 17.92 3.97 -17.37
CA ARG A 5 16.69 4.51 -17.96
C ARG A 5 16.50 5.91 -17.41
N LEU A 6 16.23 6.84 -18.31
CA LEU A 6 15.85 8.19 -17.92
C LEU A 6 14.49 8.15 -17.21
N VAL A 7 14.32 8.91 -16.14
CA VAL A 7 13.09 8.98 -15.38
C VAL A 7 11.90 9.40 -16.25
N GLY A 8 12.11 10.33 -17.19
CA GLY A 8 11.11 10.70 -18.17
C GLY A 8 10.65 9.53 -19.06
N SER A 9 11.51 8.55 -19.36
CA SER A 9 11.08 7.35 -20.11
C SER A 9 10.22 6.40 -19.26
N GLU A 10 10.48 6.29 -17.97
CA GLU A 10 9.62 5.52 -17.04
C GLU A 10 8.23 6.17 -16.91
N MET A 11 8.16 7.49 -16.83
CA MET A 11 6.88 8.20 -16.85
C MET A 11 6.09 7.93 -18.14
N CYS A 12 6.74 8.00 -19.31
CA CYS A 12 6.09 7.68 -20.59
C CYS A 12 5.59 6.23 -20.66
N ILE A 13 6.31 5.27 -20.07
CA ILE A 13 5.89 3.87 -20.00
C ILE A 13 4.64 3.73 -19.11
N ARG A 14 4.61 4.39 -17.96
CA ARG A 14 3.46 4.37 -17.03
C ARG A 14 2.24 5.01 -17.66
N ASP A 15 2.41 6.18 -18.27
CA ASP A 15 1.34 6.87 -18.99
C ASP A 15 0.72 5.99 -20.10
N ARG A 16 1.57 5.36 -20.93
CA ARG A 16 1.12 4.43 -21.98
C ARG A 16 0.39 3.21 -21.39
N ARG A 17 0.90 2.62 -20.31
CA ARG A 17 0.24 1.49 -19.63
C ARG A 17 -1.10 1.91 -19.05
N ASN A 18 -1.16 3.07 -18.41
CA ASN A 18 -2.39 3.60 -17.87
C ASN A 18 -3.45 3.75 -18.98
N ALA A 19 -3.11 4.42 -20.09
CA ALA A 19 -4.00 4.62 -21.22
C ALA A 19 -4.46 3.32 -21.93
N THR A 20 -3.75 2.19 -21.73
CA THR A 20 -4.08 0.92 -22.43
C THR A 20 -4.74 -0.13 -21.54
N LEU A 21 -4.48 -0.11 -20.24
CA LEU A 21 -4.92 -1.17 -19.31
C LEU A 21 -5.94 -0.66 -18.30
N ASP A 22 -5.81 0.58 -17.85
CA ASP A 22 -6.60 1.05 -16.72
C ASP A 22 -8.06 1.34 -17.07
N ASP A 23 -8.38 1.57 -18.34
CA ASP A 23 -9.77 1.69 -18.81
C ASP A 23 -10.64 0.48 -18.42
N GLN A 24 -10.06 -0.73 -18.35
CA GLN A 24 -10.76 -1.94 -17.96
C GLN A 24 -10.66 -2.25 -16.47
N ILE A 25 -9.60 -1.78 -15.81
CA ILE A 25 -9.31 -2.05 -14.40
C ILE A 25 -9.90 -0.95 -13.52
N ASN A 26 -9.80 0.32 -13.92
CA ASN A 26 -10.21 1.50 -13.17
C ASN A 26 -9.52 1.57 -11.79
N ALA A 27 -8.20 1.37 -11.77
CA ALA A 27 -7.40 1.40 -10.56
C ALA A 27 -6.95 2.82 -10.19
N ILE A 28 -6.53 3.63 -11.19
CA ILE A 28 -6.03 4.99 -10.99
C ILE A 28 -7.14 5.99 -11.37
N VAL A 29 -7.65 6.72 -10.41
CA VAL A 29 -8.85 7.54 -10.56
C VAL A 29 -8.62 9.05 -10.61
N THR A 30 -7.41 9.49 -10.29
CA THR A 30 -6.94 10.86 -10.45
C THR A 30 -5.50 10.83 -10.92
N LEU A 31 -5.18 11.58 -11.96
CA LEU A 31 -3.83 11.68 -12.53
C LEU A 31 -3.31 13.11 -12.39
N ASP A 32 -2.01 13.26 -12.12
CA ASP A 32 -1.26 14.51 -12.09
C ASP A 32 0.00 14.38 -12.94
N LEU A 33 -0.20 14.07 -14.23
CA LEU A 33 0.88 13.74 -15.16
C LEU A 33 1.76 14.95 -15.51
N ASP A 34 1.18 16.14 -15.57
CA ASP A 34 1.95 17.36 -15.93
C ASP A 34 3.01 17.63 -14.87
N ARG A 35 2.62 17.73 -13.60
CA ARG A 35 3.56 17.93 -12.48
C ARG A 35 4.54 16.77 -12.35
N ALA A 36 4.06 15.55 -12.46
CA ALA A 36 4.92 14.36 -12.38
C ALA A 36 5.98 14.36 -13.51
N THR A 37 5.61 14.78 -14.71
CA THR A 37 6.53 14.88 -15.85
C THR A 37 7.58 15.99 -15.63
N GLU A 38 7.21 17.12 -15.07
CA GLU A 38 8.13 18.20 -14.69
C GLU A 38 9.14 17.72 -13.64
N LEU A 39 8.68 17.03 -12.59
CA LEU A 39 9.54 16.46 -11.55
C LEU A 39 10.50 15.40 -12.13
N ALA A 40 10.00 14.56 -13.04
CA ALA A 40 10.81 13.55 -13.71
C ALA A 40 11.93 14.19 -14.55
N ARG A 41 11.63 15.25 -15.30
CA ARG A 41 12.64 16.01 -16.06
C ARG A 41 13.67 16.67 -15.16
N ALA A 42 13.24 17.25 -14.04
CA ALA A 42 14.14 17.83 -13.06
C ALA A 42 15.08 16.79 -12.46
N SER A 43 14.58 15.58 -12.18
CA SER A 43 15.39 14.45 -11.73
C SER A 43 16.41 13.99 -12.78
N ASP A 44 16.00 13.88 -14.05
CA ASP A 44 16.91 13.56 -15.15
C ASP A 44 18.03 14.61 -15.30
N GLN A 45 17.71 15.89 -15.11
CA GLN A 45 18.70 16.96 -15.16
C GLN A 45 19.71 16.86 -14.01
N ARG A 46 19.26 16.67 -12.76
CA ARG A 46 20.15 16.48 -11.59
C ARG A 46 21.10 15.30 -11.81
N ARG A 47 20.58 14.20 -12.35
CA ARG A 47 21.37 13.00 -12.68
C ARG A 47 22.41 13.27 -13.77
N ALA A 48 22.06 14.04 -14.82
CA ALA A 48 22.97 14.46 -15.88
C ALA A 48 24.09 15.36 -15.35
N GLU A 49 23.82 16.15 -14.32
CA GLU A 49 24.77 17.02 -13.62
C GLU A 49 25.60 16.27 -12.56
N ASN A 50 25.44 14.95 -12.41
CA ASN A 50 26.07 14.10 -11.39
C ASN A 50 25.83 14.58 -9.95
N GLN A 51 24.65 15.16 -9.68
CA GLN A 51 24.24 15.50 -8.32
C GLN A 51 23.96 14.23 -7.52
N PRO A 52 24.09 14.26 -6.17
CA PRO A 52 23.69 13.14 -5.31
C PRO A 52 22.24 12.71 -5.60
N SER A 53 22.01 11.40 -5.67
CA SER A 53 20.68 10.84 -5.90
C SER A 53 20.07 10.36 -4.58
N GLU A 54 18.82 10.73 -4.35
CA GLU A 54 18.02 10.20 -3.25
C GLU A 54 17.55 8.76 -3.56
N ILE A 55 17.12 8.04 -2.52
CA ILE A 55 16.82 6.60 -2.63
C ILE A 55 15.66 6.29 -3.58
N LEU A 56 14.65 7.18 -3.69
CA LEU A 56 13.53 7.06 -4.62
C LEU A 56 13.62 8.05 -5.79
N GLU A 57 14.78 8.62 -6.05
CA GLU A 57 14.97 9.69 -7.02
C GLU A 57 14.36 9.38 -8.38
N GLY A 58 13.29 10.09 -8.69
CA GLY A 58 12.59 10.01 -9.96
C GLY A 58 11.71 8.78 -10.15
N LEU A 59 11.49 7.97 -9.12
CA LEU A 59 10.60 6.81 -9.23
C LEU A 59 9.12 7.24 -9.19
N PRO A 60 8.34 6.97 -10.26
CA PRO A 60 6.93 7.31 -10.30
C PRO A 60 6.10 6.29 -9.52
N MET A 61 5.15 6.76 -8.72
CA MET A 61 4.22 5.94 -7.97
C MET A 61 2.85 6.60 -7.83
N THR A 62 1.87 5.79 -7.48
CA THR A 62 0.54 6.25 -7.08
C THR A 62 0.37 6.12 -5.56
N ILE A 63 -0.72 6.67 -5.03
CA ILE A 63 -1.07 6.57 -3.62
C ILE A 63 -2.59 6.48 -3.46
N LYS A 64 -3.05 5.74 -2.45
CA LYS A 64 -4.47 5.57 -2.17
C LYS A 64 -5.18 6.92 -2.01
N ASP A 65 -6.36 7.06 -2.57
CA ASP A 65 -7.13 8.32 -2.56
C ASP A 65 -7.62 8.75 -1.16
N ALA A 66 -7.43 7.93 -0.14
CA ALA A 66 -7.61 8.29 1.27
C ALA A 66 -6.39 9.02 1.89
N ILE A 67 -5.30 9.22 1.17
CA ILE A 67 -4.08 9.84 1.68
C ILE A 67 -3.88 11.18 0.95
N ALA A 68 -3.81 12.27 1.68
CA ALA A 68 -3.74 13.61 1.13
C ALA A 68 -2.44 13.85 0.35
N VAL A 69 -2.57 14.43 -0.84
CA VAL A 69 -1.44 14.94 -1.64
C VAL A 69 -1.73 16.39 -1.97
N GLU A 70 -0.84 17.29 -1.58
CA GLU A 70 -0.97 18.73 -1.83
C GLU A 70 -1.21 19.03 -3.31
N GLY A 71 -2.27 19.79 -3.60
CA GLY A 71 -2.65 20.19 -4.94
C GLY A 71 -3.25 19.07 -5.81
N VAL A 72 -3.41 17.85 -5.29
CA VAL A 72 -4.01 16.72 -6.02
C VAL A 72 -5.33 16.33 -5.37
N ARG A 73 -6.38 16.26 -6.16
CA ARG A 73 -7.70 15.82 -5.72
C ARG A 73 -7.61 14.54 -4.89
N SER A 74 -8.16 14.54 -3.68
CA SER A 74 -8.13 13.44 -2.72
C SER A 74 -9.48 13.35 -2.02
N THR A 75 -10.28 12.34 -2.37
CA THR A 75 -11.72 12.32 -2.06
C THR A 75 -12.11 11.37 -0.93
N GLY A 76 -11.23 10.42 -0.57
CA GLY A 76 -11.63 9.32 0.31
C GLY A 76 -12.78 8.47 -0.23
N GLY A 77 -13.06 8.52 -1.56
CA GLY A 77 -14.20 7.88 -2.20
C GLY A 77 -15.57 8.47 -1.83
N ALA A 78 -15.59 9.62 -1.16
CA ALA A 78 -16.78 10.26 -0.61
C ALA A 78 -17.26 11.40 -1.51
N VAL A 79 -18.54 11.38 -1.89
CA VAL A 79 -19.14 12.42 -2.76
C VAL A 79 -19.07 13.80 -2.13
N GLU A 80 -19.03 13.88 -0.81
CA GLU A 80 -18.90 15.12 -0.05
C GLU A 80 -17.55 15.81 -0.28
N LEU A 81 -16.53 15.04 -0.68
CA LEU A 81 -15.19 15.49 -0.99
C LEU A 81 -14.84 15.31 -2.47
N ALA A 82 -15.84 15.20 -3.34
CA ALA A 82 -15.61 14.93 -4.77
C ALA A 82 -14.65 15.91 -5.45
N ASP A 83 -14.63 17.16 -5.01
CA ASP A 83 -13.76 18.23 -5.53
C ASP A 83 -12.70 18.68 -4.51
N HIS A 84 -12.50 17.92 -3.44
CA HIS A 84 -11.55 18.29 -2.39
C HIS A 84 -10.09 18.17 -2.88
N VAL A 85 -9.35 19.25 -2.72
CA VAL A 85 -7.93 19.34 -3.02
C VAL A 85 -7.20 19.75 -1.73
N PRO A 86 -6.38 18.86 -1.14
CA PRO A 86 -5.61 19.19 0.05
C PRO A 86 -4.60 20.30 -0.21
N THR A 87 -4.38 21.13 0.80
CA THR A 87 -3.38 22.20 0.80
C THR A 87 -2.04 21.78 1.39
N GLU A 88 -1.96 20.57 1.92
CA GLU A 88 -0.78 19.99 2.53
C GLU A 88 -0.69 18.48 2.19
N ASP A 89 0.52 17.97 2.13
CA ASP A 89 0.77 16.54 1.99
C ASP A 89 0.48 15.80 3.29
N ALA A 90 -0.01 14.59 3.18
CA ALA A 90 0.06 13.64 4.28
C ALA A 90 1.53 13.38 4.66
N GLU A 91 1.80 13.08 5.93
CA GLU A 91 3.16 12.88 6.42
C GLU A 91 3.93 11.78 5.64
N ALA A 92 3.25 10.66 5.32
CA ALA A 92 3.84 9.60 4.51
C ALA A 92 4.18 10.07 3.08
N VAL A 93 3.35 10.94 2.49
CA VAL A 93 3.58 11.54 1.17
C VAL A 93 4.79 12.47 1.21
N SER A 94 4.88 13.31 2.23
CA SER A 94 6.04 14.18 2.42
C SER A 94 7.33 13.39 2.50
N LYS A 95 7.36 12.30 3.29
CA LYS A 95 8.54 11.42 3.42
C LYS A 95 8.95 10.81 2.07
N ILE A 96 8.00 10.37 1.25
CA ILE A 96 8.26 9.84 -0.08
C ILE A 96 8.86 10.92 -1.00
N LYS A 97 8.28 12.12 -1.00
CA LYS A 97 8.77 13.25 -1.82
C LYS A 97 10.16 13.71 -1.37
N ASP A 98 10.45 13.72 -0.08
CA ASP A 98 11.75 14.11 0.49
C ASP A 98 12.91 13.24 -0.02
N VAL A 99 12.63 12.00 -0.37
CA VAL A 99 13.62 11.06 -0.93
C VAL A 99 13.48 10.88 -2.45
N GLY A 100 12.83 11.83 -3.11
CA GLY A 100 12.79 11.93 -4.56
C GLY A 100 11.69 11.14 -5.27
N GLY A 101 10.77 10.51 -4.53
CA GLY A 101 9.62 9.81 -5.11
C GLY A 101 8.63 10.77 -5.80
N ILE A 102 8.08 10.36 -6.95
CA ILE A 102 7.15 11.15 -7.75
C ILE A 102 5.76 10.53 -7.69
N ILE A 103 4.82 11.21 -7.02
CA ILE A 103 3.42 10.77 -7.00
C ILE A 103 2.72 11.33 -8.24
N PHE A 104 2.25 10.44 -9.13
CA PHE A 104 1.60 10.82 -10.38
C PHE A 104 0.10 10.57 -10.40
N GLY A 105 -0.48 9.96 -9.35
CA GLY A 105 -1.91 9.70 -9.33
C GLY A 105 -2.41 9.11 -8.02
N LYS A 106 -3.75 8.99 -7.95
CA LYS A 106 -4.49 8.45 -6.81
C LYS A 106 -5.22 7.19 -7.22
N THR A 107 -5.28 6.20 -6.32
CA THR A 107 -5.93 4.90 -6.59
C THR A 107 -7.26 4.75 -5.88
N ASN A 108 -8.18 4.01 -6.51
CA ASN A 108 -9.56 3.85 -6.09
C ASN A 108 -9.73 3.08 -4.77
N LEU A 109 -10.82 3.37 -4.08
CA LEU A 109 -11.17 2.80 -2.78
C LEU A 109 -12.70 2.89 -2.59
N PRO A 110 -13.32 2.20 -1.63
CA PRO A 110 -14.70 2.46 -1.23
C PRO A 110 -14.81 3.76 -0.41
N ARG A 111 -16.01 4.32 -0.37
CA ARG A 111 -16.32 5.51 0.44
C ARG A 111 -15.79 5.35 1.87
N TRP A 112 -14.98 6.30 2.33
CA TRP A 112 -14.36 6.34 3.66
C TRP A 112 -13.54 5.10 4.03
N SER A 113 -13.02 4.38 3.03
CA SER A 113 -12.35 3.09 3.22
C SER A 113 -13.21 2.03 3.95
N GLY A 114 -14.53 2.17 3.91
CA GLY A 114 -15.48 1.42 4.74
C GLY A 114 -16.00 0.10 4.14
N ASP A 115 -15.33 -0.48 3.15
CA ASP A 115 -15.73 -1.74 2.53
C ASP A 115 -14.50 -2.59 2.17
N ILE A 116 -14.71 -3.89 1.99
CA ILE A 116 -13.70 -4.85 1.52
C ILE A 116 -13.65 -4.96 -0.01
N GLN A 117 -14.27 -4.04 -0.74
CA GLN A 117 -14.23 -3.90 -2.18
C GLN A 117 -13.88 -2.46 -2.56
N ALA A 118 -13.34 -2.24 -3.76
CA ALA A 118 -12.96 -0.92 -4.25
C ALA A 118 -14.01 -0.39 -5.24
N PHE A 119 -15.00 0.33 -4.71
CA PHE A 119 -16.01 1.02 -5.52
C PHE A 119 -16.55 2.24 -4.78
N ASN A 120 -16.94 3.26 -5.51
CA ASN A 120 -17.65 4.43 -4.97
C ASN A 120 -18.46 5.13 -6.06
N GLN A 121 -19.26 6.12 -5.64
CA GLN A 121 -20.16 6.85 -6.54
C GLN A 121 -19.44 7.88 -7.44
N ILE A 122 -18.21 8.25 -7.12
CA ILE A 122 -17.43 9.24 -7.88
C ILE A 122 -16.75 8.56 -9.07
N PHE A 123 -16.09 7.43 -8.82
CA PHE A 123 -15.18 6.79 -9.77
C PHE A 123 -15.66 5.42 -10.29
N GLY A 124 -16.71 4.86 -9.68
CA GLY A 124 -17.18 3.51 -10.03
C GLY A 124 -16.35 2.40 -9.41
N VAL A 125 -16.34 1.24 -10.06
CA VAL A 125 -15.79 -0.02 -9.57
C VAL A 125 -14.38 -0.24 -10.12
N THR A 126 -13.48 -0.73 -9.29
CA THR A 126 -12.19 -1.29 -9.72
C THR A 126 -12.32 -2.79 -9.93
N ASN A 127 -11.85 -3.28 -11.06
CA ASN A 127 -11.84 -4.70 -11.41
C ASN A 127 -10.49 -5.35 -11.07
N ASN A 128 -10.54 -6.66 -10.79
CA ASN A 128 -9.32 -7.43 -10.55
C ASN A 128 -8.56 -7.65 -11.87
N PRO A 129 -7.26 -7.33 -11.98
CA PRO A 129 -6.49 -7.50 -13.20
C PRO A 129 -6.43 -8.94 -13.73
N TRP A 130 -6.57 -9.93 -12.85
CA TRP A 130 -6.55 -11.35 -13.21
C TRP A 130 -7.89 -11.85 -13.73
N ASN A 131 -9.00 -11.24 -13.29
CA ASN A 131 -10.34 -11.54 -13.75
C ASN A 131 -11.23 -10.32 -13.61
N LEU A 132 -11.49 -9.64 -14.71
CA LEU A 132 -12.29 -8.41 -14.75
C LEU A 132 -13.74 -8.56 -14.26
N GLN A 133 -14.23 -9.79 -14.03
CA GLN A 133 -15.55 -10.03 -13.45
C GLN A 133 -15.53 -10.11 -11.92
N CYS A 134 -14.35 -9.97 -11.30
CA CYS A 134 -14.14 -10.03 -9.86
C CYS A 134 -13.59 -8.70 -9.34
N GLY A 135 -13.85 -8.38 -8.07
CA GLY A 135 -13.23 -7.27 -7.37
C GLY A 135 -11.79 -7.59 -6.94
N PRO A 136 -10.91 -6.61 -6.81
CA PRO A 136 -9.54 -6.80 -6.33
C PRO A 136 -9.43 -6.85 -4.79
N GLY A 137 -10.57 -6.91 -4.10
CA GLY A 137 -10.59 -6.70 -2.65
C GLY A 137 -10.58 -5.20 -2.29
N GLY A 138 -10.52 -4.90 -1.01
CA GLY A 138 -10.56 -3.52 -0.49
C GLY A 138 -10.13 -3.43 0.99
N SER A 139 -10.03 -2.22 1.47
CA SER A 139 -10.35 -0.94 0.85
C SER A 139 -9.26 -0.40 -0.10
N SER A 140 -8.02 -0.87 -0.05
CA SER A 140 -6.94 -0.46 -0.95
C SER A 140 -6.94 -1.29 -2.26
N GLY A 141 -8.13 -1.52 -2.85
CA GLY A 141 -8.26 -2.39 -4.03
C GLY A 141 -7.69 -1.77 -5.29
N GLY A 142 -7.88 -0.48 -5.52
CA GLY A 142 -7.24 0.24 -6.62
C GLY A 142 -5.71 0.19 -6.52
N ALA A 143 -5.16 0.36 -5.31
CA ALA A 143 -3.74 0.24 -5.03
C ALA A 143 -3.16 -1.12 -5.43
N SER A 144 -3.77 -2.20 -4.94
CA SER A 144 -3.32 -3.57 -5.24
C SER A 144 -3.51 -3.92 -6.73
N ALA A 145 -4.61 -3.48 -7.34
CA ALA A 145 -4.83 -3.67 -8.77
C ALA A 145 -3.80 -2.92 -9.63
N ALA A 146 -3.45 -1.68 -9.27
CA ALA A 146 -2.44 -0.90 -9.97
C ALA A 146 -1.05 -1.56 -9.87
N VAL A 147 -0.66 -2.06 -8.70
CA VAL A 147 0.61 -2.78 -8.51
C VAL A 147 0.60 -4.09 -9.30
N ALA A 148 -0.45 -4.89 -9.21
CA ALA A 148 -0.55 -6.18 -9.89
C ALA A 148 -0.44 -6.03 -11.41
N SER A 149 -1.13 -5.04 -12.00
CA SER A 149 -1.09 -4.76 -13.44
C SER A 149 0.18 -4.02 -13.88
N GLY A 150 1.04 -3.57 -12.95
CA GLY A 150 2.27 -2.84 -13.27
C GLY A 150 2.03 -1.40 -13.72
N LEU A 151 0.89 -0.82 -13.37
CA LEU A 151 0.62 0.62 -13.54
C LEU A 151 1.47 1.46 -12.61
N THR A 152 1.75 0.96 -11.43
CA THR A 152 2.67 1.54 -10.45
C THR A 152 3.61 0.46 -9.89
N PRO A 153 4.86 0.78 -9.51
CA PRO A 153 5.75 -0.22 -8.90
C PRO A 153 5.34 -0.55 -7.47
N TRP A 154 4.83 0.41 -6.73
CA TRP A 154 4.45 0.34 -5.32
C TRP A 154 3.36 1.35 -4.96
N GLU A 155 2.81 1.20 -3.77
CA GLU A 155 1.72 1.98 -3.25
C GLU A 155 1.77 2.09 -1.72
N VAL A 156 1.11 3.09 -1.17
CA VAL A 156 0.76 3.12 0.24
C VAL A 156 -0.75 3.07 0.39
N GLY A 157 -1.22 1.99 1.01
CA GLY A 157 -2.62 1.81 1.38
C GLY A 157 -2.89 2.09 2.86
N THR A 158 -4.11 1.85 3.30
CA THR A 158 -4.54 1.96 4.70
C THR A 158 -5.21 0.67 5.16
N ASP A 159 -5.00 0.27 6.42
CA ASP A 159 -5.52 -1.00 6.95
C ASP A 159 -6.03 -0.82 8.39
N ILE A 160 -7.33 -0.97 8.58
CA ILE A 160 -7.97 -1.12 9.88
C ILE A 160 -8.32 -2.60 10.11
N GLY A 161 -9.05 -3.22 9.18
CA GLY A 161 -9.55 -4.59 9.26
C GLY A 161 -9.11 -5.51 8.11
N GLY A 162 -7.95 -5.25 7.49
CA GLY A 162 -7.46 -6.05 6.37
C GLY A 162 -7.26 -5.27 5.08
N SER A 163 -7.49 -3.96 5.08
CA SER A 163 -7.58 -3.15 3.85
C SER A 163 -6.28 -2.96 3.05
N VAL A 164 -5.14 -3.41 3.53
CA VAL A 164 -3.89 -3.63 2.76
C VAL A 164 -3.75 -5.11 2.43
N ARG A 165 -3.95 -5.98 3.43
CA ARG A 165 -3.71 -7.43 3.34
C ARG A 165 -4.71 -8.15 2.44
N LEU A 166 -6.01 -7.84 2.57
CA LEU A 166 -7.06 -8.44 1.74
C LEU A 166 -6.87 -8.16 0.25
N PRO A 167 -6.75 -6.90 -0.20
CA PRO A 167 -6.56 -6.63 -1.62
C PRO A 167 -5.21 -7.12 -2.13
N ALA A 168 -4.15 -7.15 -1.31
CA ALA A 168 -2.88 -7.78 -1.69
C ALA A 168 -3.06 -9.28 -1.98
N HIS A 169 -3.80 -10.00 -1.13
CA HIS A 169 -4.15 -11.40 -1.36
C HIS A 169 -4.94 -11.60 -2.65
N PHE A 170 -6.01 -10.82 -2.88
CA PHE A 170 -6.87 -10.96 -4.07
C PHE A 170 -6.17 -10.58 -5.38
N ALA A 171 -5.24 -9.64 -5.33
CA ALA A 171 -4.50 -9.18 -6.52
C ALA A 171 -3.15 -9.91 -6.72
N GLY A 172 -2.73 -10.77 -5.78
CA GLY A 172 -1.49 -11.54 -5.90
C GLY A 172 -0.22 -10.67 -5.79
N VAL A 173 -0.21 -9.72 -4.84
CA VAL A 173 0.91 -8.85 -4.53
C VAL A 173 1.26 -8.92 -3.04
N CYS A 174 2.38 -8.34 -2.64
CA CYS A 174 2.77 -8.24 -1.23
C CYS A 174 2.12 -7.01 -0.60
N GLY A 175 1.61 -7.16 0.62
CA GLY A 175 1.07 -6.07 1.43
C GLY A 175 1.50 -6.21 2.88
N HIS A 176 2.06 -5.15 3.46
CA HIS A 176 2.50 -5.13 4.85
C HIS A 176 1.65 -4.19 5.69
N LYS A 177 1.04 -4.72 6.73
CA LYS A 177 0.36 -3.94 7.76
C LYS A 177 1.30 -3.75 8.97
N PRO A 178 1.92 -2.57 9.12
CA PRO A 178 2.76 -2.28 10.28
C PRO A 178 1.99 -2.35 11.61
N SER A 179 2.73 -2.34 12.70
CA SER A 179 2.13 -2.04 14.01
C SER A 179 1.68 -0.58 14.06
N TYR A 180 0.64 -0.32 14.86
CA TYR A 180 0.11 1.03 15.07
C TYR A 180 1.21 2.00 15.55
N GLY A 181 1.21 3.21 15.03
CA GLY A 181 2.12 4.29 15.41
C GLY A 181 3.52 4.24 14.78
N ILE A 182 3.84 3.21 13.95
CA ILE A 182 5.14 3.14 13.25
C ILE A 182 5.16 4.06 12.03
N VAL A 183 4.08 4.09 11.25
CA VAL A 183 3.92 5.00 10.11
C VAL A 183 2.95 6.11 10.51
N PRO A 184 3.35 7.39 10.42
CA PRO A 184 2.47 8.51 10.74
C PRO A 184 1.25 8.57 9.82
N GLN A 185 0.07 8.89 10.38
CA GLN A 185 -1.19 8.90 9.66
C GLN A 185 -1.74 10.32 9.40
N LEU A 186 -1.03 11.36 9.81
CA LEU A 186 -1.46 12.73 9.56
C LEU A 186 -1.69 12.95 8.05
N GLY A 187 -2.87 13.48 7.70
CA GLY A 187 -3.32 13.60 6.31
C GLY A 187 -4.15 12.41 5.80
N TYR A 188 -4.62 11.52 6.68
CA TYR A 188 -5.64 10.54 6.32
C TYR A 188 -6.99 11.19 6.11
N VAL A 189 -7.48 11.16 4.89
CA VAL A 189 -8.77 11.76 4.50
C VAL A 189 -9.90 10.86 4.96
N ASP A 190 -10.48 11.19 6.10
CA ASP A 190 -11.63 10.50 6.69
C ASP A 190 -12.77 11.48 7.04
N HIS A 191 -13.90 10.94 7.48
CA HIS A 191 -15.09 11.72 7.83
C HIS A 191 -15.08 12.28 9.25
N VAL A 192 -14.09 11.94 10.07
CA VAL A 192 -14.02 12.31 11.50
C VAL A 192 -12.98 13.40 11.72
N SER A 193 -11.74 13.14 11.32
CA SER A 193 -10.59 13.98 11.66
C SER A 193 -10.22 14.96 10.55
N TYR A 194 -10.71 14.76 9.33
CA TYR A 194 -10.28 15.49 8.13
C TYR A 194 -8.75 15.51 7.96
N GLY A 195 -8.08 14.45 8.42
CA GLY A 195 -6.63 14.31 8.33
C GLY A 195 -5.83 14.98 9.45
N LEU A 196 -6.47 15.56 10.46
CA LEU A 196 -5.79 16.32 11.52
C LEU A 196 -5.28 15.47 12.68
N THR A 197 -5.78 14.25 12.83
CA THR A 197 -5.37 13.31 13.90
C THR A 197 -5.16 11.91 13.34
N ASP A 198 -4.37 11.10 14.05
CA ASP A 198 -4.26 9.68 13.74
C ASP A 198 -5.58 8.97 14.03
N ALA A 199 -6.06 8.19 13.08
CA ALA A 199 -7.25 7.37 13.26
C ALA A 199 -6.92 6.18 14.17
N ASP A 200 -7.86 5.85 15.07
CA ASP A 200 -7.71 4.70 15.97
C ASP A 200 -7.59 3.40 15.17
N ILE A 201 -6.73 2.50 15.61
CA ILE A 201 -6.43 1.19 14.99
C ILE A 201 -6.08 1.19 13.49
N ASN A 202 -6.20 2.31 12.78
CA ASN A 202 -5.76 2.40 11.39
C ASN A 202 -4.23 2.41 11.30
N VAL A 203 -3.69 1.89 10.23
CA VAL A 203 -2.28 2.02 9.87
C VAL A 203 -2.12 2.30 8.38
N PHE A 204 -1.09 3.01 8.00
CA PHE A 204 -0.63 3.07 6.62
C PHE A 204 0.34 1.93 6.37
N GLY A 205 0.23 1.28 5.21
CA GLY A 205 1.08 0.14 4.88
C GLY A 205 1.45 0.07 3.41
N PRO A 206 2.69 -0.32 3.10
CA PRO A 206 3.16 -0.47 1.74
C PRO A 206 2.55 -1.69 1.04
N ILE A 207 2.35 -1.55 -0.28
CA ILE A 207 1.91 -2.60 -1.21
C ILE A 207 2.89 -2.60 -2.38
N ALA A 208 3.46 -3.75 -2.71
CA ALA A 208 4.42 -3.90 -3.80
C ALA A 208 4.41 -5.33 -4.37
N LYS A 209 5.17 -5.57 -5.44
CA LYS A 209 5.29 -6.91 -6.02
C LYS A 209 6.24 -7.83 -5.26
N THR A 210 7.24 -7.28 -4.59
CA THR A 210 8.26 -8.04 -3.87
C THR A 210 8.35 -7.59 -2.41
N VAL A 211 8.93 -8.45 -1.57
CA VAL A 211 9.18 -8.13 -0.15
C VAL A 211 10.28 -7.08 -0.04
N ASP A 212 11.28 -7.10 -0.91
CA ASP A 212 12.37 -6.12 -0.92
C ASP A 212 11.83 -4.69 -1.20
N ASP A 213 10.88 -4.57 -2.13
CA ASP A 213 10.19 -3.30 -2.38
C ASP A 213 9.34 -2.84 -1.19
N ILE A 214 8.70 -3.79 -0.48
CA ILE A 214 7.97 -3.51 0.76
C ILE A 214 8.91 -2.96 1.83
N GLU A 215 10.07 -3.61 2.04
CA GLU A 215 11.06 -3.18 3.03
C GLU A 215 11.56 -1.77 2.72
N LEU A 216 11.95 -1.52 1.47
CA LEU A 216 12.41 -0.21 1.03
C LEU A 216 11.37 0.90 1.26
N LEU A 217 10.12 0.67 0.84
CA LEU A 217 9.07 1.67 1.02
C LEU A 217 8.67 1.84 2.50
N PHE A 218 8.71 0.75 3.28
CA PHE A 218 8.45 0.80 4.71
C PHE A 218 9.50 1.63 5.45
N ASP A 219 10.77 1.48 5.11
CA ASP A 219 11.87 2.28 5.68
C ASP A 219 11.68 3.78 5.38
N VAL A 220 11.21 4.11 4.19
CA VAL A 220 10.93 5.50 3.80
C VAL A 220 9.76 6.10 4.60
N VAL A 221 8.64 5.39 4.73
CA VAL A 221 7.43 5.96 5.33
C VAL A 221 7.38 5.85 6.85
N SER A 222 8.20 4.99 7.46
CA SER A 222 8.23 4.78 8.91
C SER A 222 8.92 5.91 9.67
N GLY A 223 8.72 5.95 10.99
CA GLY A 223 9.39 6.88 11.91
C GLY A 223 8.49 7.98 12.45
N ALA A 224 9.09 8.92 13.16
CA ALA A 224 8.38 10.01 13.80
C ALA A 224 7.74 10.98 12.81
N ARG A 225 6.62 11.58 13.21
CA ARG A 225 6.07 12.76 12.54
C ARG A 225 7.08 13.91 12.61
N ARG A 226 7.08 14.80 11.63
CA ARG A 226 8.02 15.94 11.55
C ARG A 226 7.99 16.81 12.80
N ASP A 227 6.81 17.09 13.34
CA ASP A 227 6.63 17.89 14.56
C ASP A 227 7.12 17.19 15.84
N MET A 228 7.34 15.87 15.80
CA MET A 228 7.77 15.06 16.93
C MET A 228 9.24 14.60 16.85
N GLN A 229 9.91 14.80 15.73
CA GLN A 229 11.28 14.29 15.47
C GLN A 229 12.33 14.78 16.47
N SER A 230 12.11 15.92 17.12
CA SER A 230 13.03 16.43 18.14
C SER A 230 13.06 15.61 19.43
N GLY A 231 12.01 14.87 19.71
CA GLY A 231 11.86 14.10 20.96
C GLY A 231 11.52 12.62 20.79
N TRP A 232 11.29 12.16 19.56
CA TRP A 232 10.87 10.80 19.30
C TRP A 232 11.59 10.19 18.09
N HIS A 233 12.19 9.02 18.27
CA HIS A 233 12.86 8.27 17.23
C HIS A 233 12.37 6.84 17.20
N LEU A 234 12.07 6.33 16.01
CA LEU A 234 11.78 4.92 15.81
C LEU A 234 13.07 4.10 15.95
N ASN A 235 13.03 3.12 16.84
CA ASN A 235 14.12 2.15 17.01
C ASN A 235 13.53 0.74 16.91
N LEU A 236 13.48 0.19 15.71
CA LEU A 236 13.05 -1.18 15.49
C LEU A 236 14.18 -2.14 15.85
N PRO A 237 13.85 -3.27 16.51
CA PRO A 237 14.86 -4.29 16.77
C PRO A 237 15.37 -4.85 15.44
N SER A 238 16.67 -5.08 15.35
CA SER A 238 17.25 -5.81 14.22
C SER A 238 16.65 -7.21 14.11
N SER A 239 16.66 -7.78 12.90
CA SER A 239 16.19 -9.15 12.65
C SER A 239 16.86 -10.13 13.63
N ARG A 240 16.05 -11.00 14.24
CA ARG A 240 16.51 -11.97 15.27
C ARG A 240 17.12 -13.20 14.60
N GLY A 241 18.37 -13.11 14.16
CA GLY A 241 19.10 -14.29 13.67
C GLY A 241 18.70 -14.73 12.27
N LEU A 242 19.04 -15.97 11.94
CA LEU A 242 18.71 -16.59 10.67
C LEU A 242 17.27 -17.14 10.69
N PRO A 243 16.62 -17.32 9.54
CA PRO A 243 15.26 -17.89 9.47
C PRO A 243 15.10 -19.18 10.27
N ARG A 244 16.10 -20.06 10.27
CA ARG A 244 16.13 -21.32 11.05
C ARG A 244 16.08 -21.14 12.58
N ASP A 245 16.35 -19.96 13.08
CA ASP A 245 16.28 -19.65 14.52
C ASP A 245 14.88 -19.20 14.94
N LEU A 246 13.97 -19.02 13.97
CA LEU A 246 12.59 -18.65 14.21
C LEU A 246 11.77 -19.88 14.65
N ARG A 247 10.73 -19.63 15.42
CA ARG A 247 9.66 -20.59 15.72
C ARG A 247 8.38 -20.10 15.07
N VAL A 248 7.86 -20.87 14.16
CA VAL A 248 6.65 -20.55 13.41
C VAL A 248 5.48 -21.40 13.93
N ALA A 249 4.32 -20.82 14.09
CA ALA A 249 3.06 -21.52 14.29
C ALA A 249 2.22 -21.45 13.01
N SER A 250 1.68 -22.58 12.57
CA SER A 250 0.74 -22.65 11.44
C SER A 250 -0.65 -22.97 11.98
N TRP A 251 -1.63 -22.15 11.63
CA TRP A 251 -3.03 -22.32 12.03
C TRP A 251 -3.93 -22.12 10.81
N LEU A 252 -4.26 -23.22 10.12
CA LEU A 252 -4.97 -23.25 8.85
C LEU A 252 -6.30 -24.02 8.89
N ASP A 253 -6.67 -24.53 10.06
CA ASP A 253 -7.73 -25.52 10.25
C ASP A 253 -8.80 -25.08 11.27
N ASP A 254 -8.99 -23.77 11.48
CA ASP A 254 -9.97 -23.29 12.43
C ASP A 254 -11.40 -23.47 11.90
N PRO A 255 -12.32 -24.08 12.67
CA PRO A 255 -13.69 -24.31 12.24
C PRO A 255 -14.51 -23.02 12.08
N ASP A 256 -14.17 -21.94 12.80
CA ASP A 256 -14.83 -20.63 12.69
C ASP A 256 -14.30 -19.80 11.50
N CYS A 257 -13.20 -20.24 10.87
CA CYS A 257 -12.60 -19.60 9.72
C CYS A 257 -12.23 -20.61 8.63
N PRO A 258 -13.22 -21.27 7.99
CA PRO A 258 -12.96 -22.29 6.99
C PRO A 258 -12.26 -21.73 5.75
N VAL A 259 -11.23 -22.41 5.30
CA VAL A 259 -10.45 -22.07 4.11
C VAL A 259 -10.80 -23.01 2.97
N SER A 260 -10.97 -22.47 1.74
CA SER A 260 -11.24 -23.33 0.57
C SER A 260 -10.04 -24.24 0.26
N GLU A 261 -10.29 -25.39 -0.32
CA GLU A 261 -9.25 -26.37 -0.69
C GLU A 261 -8.14 -25.74 -1.57
N ALA A 262 -8.52 -24.88 -2.52
CA ALA A 262 -7.56 -24.21 -3.40
C ALA A 262 -6.60 -23.29 -2.62
N VAL A 263 -7.10 -22.58 -1.61
CA VAL A 263 -6.28 -21.70 -0.77
C VAL A 263 -5.47 -22.52 0.23
N SER A 264 -6.08 -23.52 0.88
CA SER A 264 -5.36 -24.36 1.86
C SER A 264 -4.18 -25.10 1.22
N THR A 265 -4.32 -25.58 -0.02
CA THR A 265 -3.24 -26.24 -0.76
C THR A 265 -2.02 -25.30 -0.93
N VAL A 266 -2.24 -24.04 -1.27
CA VAL A 266 -1.15 -23.05 -1.43
C VAL A 266 -0.52 -22.71 -0.08
N LEU A 267 -1.33 -22.55 0.96
CA LEU A 267 -0.84 -22.25 2.31
C LEU A 267 -0.03 -23.43 2.88
N GLU A 268 -0.47 -24.67 2.68
CA GLU A 268 0.29 -25.86 3.10
C GLU A 268 1.64 -25.94 2.37
N ALA A 269 1.66 -25.70 1.06
CA ALA A 269 2.90 -25.67 0.31
C ALA A 269 3.88 -24.56 0.82
N ALA A 270 3.36 -23.42 1.23
CA ALA A 270 4.17 -22.36 1.85
C ALA A 270 4.74 -22.81 3.21
N VAL A 271 3.96 -23.50 4.04
CA VAL A 271 4.42 -24.06 5.32
C VAL A 271 5.50 -25.12 5.08
N GLU A 272 5.32 -26.02 4.13
CA GLU A 272 6.30 -27.04 3.75
C GLU A 272 7.62 -26.41 3.25
N ALA A 273 7.55 -25.32 2.49
CA ALA A 273 8.74 -24.58 2.05
C ALA A 273 9.52 -24.02 3.25
N VAL A 274 8.84 -23.42 4.22
CA VAL A 274 9.43 -22.90 5.47
C VAL A 274 10.08 -24.03 6.28
N GLU A 275 9.45 -25.20 6.40
CA GLU A 275 10.00 -26.37 7.07
C GLU A 275 11.25 -26.91 6.32
N THR A 276 11.22 -26.90 4.98
CA THR A 276 12.35 -27.34 4.14
C THR A 276 13.58 -26.45 4.33
N ASP A 277 13.37 -25.15 4.55
CA ASP A 277 14.45 -24.19 4.89
C ASP A 277 14.98 -24.36 6.31
N GLY A 278 14.49 -25.34 7.07
CA GLY A 278 14.99 -25.72 8.40
C GLY A 278 14.35 -24.90 9.54
N VAL A 279 13.26 -24.21 9.29
CA VAL A 279 12.51 -23.49 10.33
C VAL A 279 11.61 -24.46 11.10
N GLY A 280 11.62 -24.36 12.43
CA GLY A 280 10.73 -25.16 13.28
C GLY A 280 9.28 -24.68 13.20
N VAL A 281 8.37 -25.45 12.59
CA VAL A 281 6.95 -25.13 12.50
C VAL A 281 6.12 -25.95 13.49
N ASN A 282 5.30 -25.31 14.30
CA ASN A 282 4.33 -25.95 15.18
C ASN A 282 2.91 -25.83 14.56
N ARG A 283 2.42 -26.94 14.02
CA ARG A 283 1.11 -27.02 13.36
C ARG A 283 -0.06 -27.14 14.34
N SER A 284 0.22 -27.39 15.62
CA SER A 284 -0.79 -27.52 16.68
C SER A 284 -0.87 -26.33 17.62
N ALA A 285 0.03 -25.37 17.51
CA ALA A 285 0.01 -24.16 18.33
C ALA A 285 -1.26 -23.34 18.03
N ARG A 286 -1.91 -22.89 19.10
CA ARG A 286 -3.09 -22.01 19.02
C ARG A 286 -2.89 -20.85 19.98
N PRO A 287 -3.35 -19.61 19.64
CA PRO A 287 -3.43 -18.54 20.62
C PRO A 287 -4.47 -18.90 21.69
N GLY A 288 -4.36 -18.30 22.86
CA GLY A 288 -5.31 -18.51 23.97
C GLY A 288 -6.68 -17.85 23.78
N ILE A 289 -7.01 -17.45 22.54
CA ILE A 289 -8.28 -16.80 22.15
C ILE A 289 -8.87 -17.56 20.97
N ALA A 290 -10.20 -17.74 20.95
CA ALA A 290 -10.91 -18.27 19.79
C ALA A 290 -11.23 -17.14 18.79
N PHE A 291 -11.39 -17.48 17.49
CA PHE A 291 -11.86 -16.48 16.52
C PHE A 291 -13.24 -15.94 16.86
N SER A 292 -14.13 -16.77 17.42
CA SER A 292 -15.43 -16.36 17.93
C SER A 292 -15.40 -15.31 19.04
N ASP A 293 -14.28 -15.22 19.77
CA ASP A 293 -14.10 -14.26 20.87
C ASP A 293 -13.54 -12.90 20.35
N VAL A 294 -13.11 -12.83 19.09
CA VAL A 294 -12.61 -11.60 18.49
C VAL A 294 -13.79 -10.78 18.00
N PRO A 295 -14.11 -9.63 18.65
CA PRO A 295 -15.22 -8.82 18.19
C PRO A 295 -14.97 -8.32 16.78
N VAL A 296 -15.90 -8.61 15.88
CA VAL A 296 -15.93 -8.01 14.52
C VAL A 296 -16.42 -6.56 14.69
N SER A 297 -15.55 -5.70 15.17
CA SER A 297 -15.86 -4.28 15.39
C SER A 297 -16.01 -3.48 14.10
N TYR A 298 -15.92 -4.15 12.95
CA TYR A 298 -15.72 -3.52 11.66
C TYR A 298 -16.99 -3.18 10.88
N THR A 299 -18.13 -3.63 11.30
CA THR A 299 -19.37 -3.56 10.51
C THR A 299 -20.36 -2.51 10.96
N HIS A 300 -19.99 -1.62 11.86
CA HIS A 300 -20.98 -0.65 12.38
C HIS A 300 -20.38 0.74 12.53
#